data_a34cdd013ec197a1488b8e294bbe430a
#
_entry.id   a34cdd013ec197a1488b8e294bbe430a
#
_cell.length_a   1.000
_cell.length_b   1.000
_cell.length_c   1.000
_cell.angle_alpha   90.00
_cell.angle_beta   90.00
_cell.angle_gamma   90.00
#
_symmetry.space_group_name_H-M   'P 1'
#
loop_
_entity.id
_entity.type
_entity.pdbx_description
1 polymer ?
#
loop_
_entity_poly.entity_id
_entity_poly.type
_entity_poly.pdbx_seq_one_letter_code
_entity_poly.pdbx_strand_id
1 'polypeptide(L)'
;MKKLGILCLRLCAALFVKAQELKVGDSMPSFKLNSSVYGNVNSADLKGKVVLISMFATWCGPCQLELAEVEKTLWPKYKDNKNFKLLVIGREHTDADLTKYNERKKFSFPLYPDPKREVYSLFAEKTIPRVYLFGKDGKLLHSSIGYKKEDFDHMMETIENAL
;
A
#
# COMPACT_ATOMS: atom_id res chain seq x y z
N MET A 1 30.97 -15.02 -53.71
CA MET A 1 29.79 -14.35 -53.18
C MET A 1 29.66 -14.70 -51.69
N LYS A 2 30.13 -13.81 -50.80
CA LYS A 2 30.10 -14.01 -49.33
C LYS A 2 28.84 -13.36 -48.76
N LYS A 3 27.94 -14.19 -48.21
CA LYS A 3 26.74 -13.69 -47.53
C LYS A 3 27.15 -13.25 -46.13
N LEU A 4 27.08 -11.95 -45.86
CA LEU A 4 27.32 -11.34 -44.57
C LEU A 4 26.04 -11.44 -43.75
N GLY A 5 25.99 -12.36 -42.79
CA GLY A 5 24.88 -12.50 -41.84
C GLY A 5 24.95 -11.42 -40.78
N ILE A 6 23.98 -10.50 -40.79
CA ILE A 6 23.83 -9.48 -39.75
C ILE A 6 23.18 -10.15 -38.53
N LEU A 7 23.99 -10.36 -37.48
CA LEU A 7 23.55 -10.84 -36.17
C LEU A 7 22.96 -9.66 -35.42
N CYS A 8 21.62 -9.50 -35.41
CA CYS A 8 20.91 -8.52 -34.59
C CYS A 8 20.98 -8.93 -33.12
N LEU A 9 21.95 -8.39 -32.40
CA LEU A 9 22.05 -8.51 -30.96
C LEU A 9 20.95 -7.64 -30.31
N ARG A 10 19.80 -8.25 -29.96
CA ARG A 10 18.76 -7.60 -29.19
C ARG A 10 19.27 -7.40 -27.76
N LEU A 11 19.78 -6.20 -27.47
CA LEU A 11 20.13 -5.75 -26.15
C LEU A 11 18.82 -5.57 -25.33
N CYS A 12 18.46 -6.57 -24.53
CA CYS A 12 17.39 -6.48 -23.56
C CYS A 12 17.85 -5.56 -22.43
N ALA A 13 17.63 -4.26 -22.56
CA ALA A 13 17.82 -3.33 -21.46
C ALA A 13 16.75 -3.64 -20.39
N ALA A 14 17.13 -4.33 -19.33
CA ALA A 14 16.33 -4.45 -18.14
C ALA A 14 16.21 -3.05 -17.52
N LEU A 15 15.08 -2.40 -17.75
CA LEU A 15 14.74 -1.16 -17.09
C LEU A 15 14.54 -1.49 -15.60
N PHE A 16 15.56 -1.25 -14.79
CA PHE A 16 15.40 -1.17 -13.34
C PHE A 16 14.51 0.03 -13.05
N VAL A 17 13.22 -0.21 -12.88
CA VAL A 17 12.29 0.80 -12.37
C VAL A 17 12.68 1.02 -10.91
N LYS A 18 13.47 2.07 -10.66
CA LYS A 18 13.67 2.58 -9.30
C LYS A 18 12.31 3.03 -8.77
N ALA A 19 11.97 2.62 -7.55
CA ALA A 19 10.82 3.16 -6.87
C ALA A 19 10.95 4.69 -6.82
N GLN A 20 10.14 5.38 -7.59
CA GLN A 20 10.07 6.83 -7.55
C GLN A 20 9.11 7.20 -6.43
N GLU A 21 9.52 8.10 -5.52
CA GLU A 21 8.63 8.58 -4.48
C GLU A 21 7.42 9.26 -5.12
N LEU A 22 6.22 8.73 -4.84
CA LEU A 22 4.97 9.22 -5.42
C LEU A 22 4.66 10.62 -4.91
N LYS A 23 4.18 11.48 -5.81
CA LYS A 23 3.72 12.85 -5.54
C LYS A 23 2.20 12.95 -5.68
N VAL A 24 1.59 13.90 -4.98
CA VAL A 24 0.17 14.22 -5.16
C VAL A 24 -0.13 14.44 -6.65
N GLY A 25 -1.16 13.76 -7.14
CA GLY A 25 -1.55 13.72 -8.56
C GLY A 25 -1.02 12.50 -9.34
N ASP A 26 -0.02 11.76 -8.82
CA ASP A 26 0.45 10.54 -9.46
C ASP A 26 -0.61 9.43 -9.41
N SER A 27 -0.57 8.55 -10.40
CA SER A 27 -1.49 7.41 -10.44
C SER A 27 -1.04 6.29 -9.50
N MET A 28 -2.02 5.59 -8.91
CA MET A 28 -1.77 4.38 -8.13
C MET A 28 -0.99 3.36 -8.96
N PRO A 29 0.14 2.84 -8.48
CA PRO A 29 0.84 1.73 -9.12
C PRO A 29 -0.06 0.50 -9.29
N SER A 30 0.19 -0.29 -10.34
CA SER A 30 -0.49 -1.56 -10.51
C SER A 30 0.15 -2.62 -9.60
N PHE A 31 -0.65 -3.28 -8.77
CA PHE A 31 -0.20 -4.33 -7.87
C PHE A 31 -1.25 -5.41 -7.63
N LYS A 32 -0.79 -6.53 -7.07
CA LYS A 32 -1.65 -7.60 -6.55
C LYS A 32 -1.20 -7.96 -5.14
N LEU A 33 -2.14 -8.12 -4.23
CA LEU A 33 -1.93 -8.71 -2.91
C LEU A 33 -2.61 -10.06 -2.89
N ASN A 34 -1.93 -11.05 -2.34
CA ASN A 34 -2.47 -12.41 -2.20
C ASN A 34 -2.45 -12.78 -0.72
N SER A 35 -3.61 -12.97 -0.13
CA SER A 35 -3.76 -13.42 1.25
C SER A 35 -4.67 -14.64 1.31
N SER A 36 -4.21 -15.67 1.98
CA SER A 36 -5.01 -16.87 2.28
C SER A 36 -6.08 -16.60 3.34
N VAL A 37 -5.94 -15.51 4.09
CA VAL A 37 -6.84 -15.11 5.19
C VAL A 37 -7.90 -14.12 4.71
N TYR A 38 -7.50 -13.10 3.96
CA TYR A 38 -8.37 -11.97 3.57
C TYR A 38 -8.69 -11.93 2.08
N GLY A 39 -8.25 -12.95 1.32
CA GLY A 39 -8.45 -13.02 -0.13
C GLY A 39 -7.48 -12.12 -0.92
N ASN A 40 -7.66 -12.16 -2.24
CA ASN A 40 -6.79 -11.44 -3.15
C ASN A 40 -7.32 -10.04 -3.44
N VAL A 41 -6.40 -9.08 -3.61
CA VAL A 41 -6.72 -7.72 -4.04
C VAL A 41 -5.93 -7.41 -5.30
N ASN A 42 -6.61 -6.92 -6.33
CA ASN A 42 -5.99 -6.36 -7.52
C ASN A 42 -6.25 -4.85 -7.53
N SER A 43 -5.23 -4.03 -7.71
CA SER A 43 -5.38 -2.57 -7.76
C SER A 43 -6.36 -2.10 -8.83
N ALA A 44 -6.52 -2.85 -9.93
CA ALA A 44 -7.49 -2.55 -10.97
C ALA A 44 -8.95 -2.58 -10.48
N ASP A 45 -9.25 -3.40 -9.45
CA ASP A 45 -10.59 -3.56 -8.87
C ASP A 45 -10.93 -2.46 -7.85
N LEU A 46 -9.97 -1.58 -7.58
CA LEU A 46 -10.11 -0.45 -6.65
C LEU A 46 -10.57 0.84 -7.33
N LYS A 47 -10.70 0.83 -8.65
CA LYS A 47 -11.19 1.98 -9.41
C LYS A 47 -12.56 2.44 -8.92
N GLY A 48 -12.73 3.75 -8.76
CA GLY A 48 -13.97 4.34 -8.25
C GLY A 48 -14.10 4.33 -6.73
N LYS A 49 -13.08 3.84 -6.01
CA LYS A 49 -13.01 3.87 -4.54
C LYS A 49 -11.96 4.86 -4.05
N VAL A 50 -12.20 5.45 -2.89
CA VAL A 50 -11.15 6.07 -2.08
C VAL A 50 -10.36 4.96 -1.41
N VAL A 51 -9.04 4.93 -1.64
CA VAL A 51 -8.18 3.84 -1.19
C VAL A 51 -7.09 4.36 -0.27
N LEU A 52 -7.07 3.87 0.96
CA LEU A 52 -6.00 4.14 1.91
C LEU A 52 -5.08 2.91 2.00
N ILE A 53 -3.81 3.12 1.73
CA ILE A 53 -2.75 2.13 1.86
C ILE A 53 -1.85 2.55 3.02
N SER A 54 -1.75 1.72 4.06
CA SER A 54 -0.79 1.86 5.16
C SER A 54 0.21 0.70 5.11
N MET A 55 1.49 1.02 5.08
CA MET A 55 2.57 0.03 5.01
C MET A 55 3.34 0.01 6.32
N PHE A 56 3.42 -1.16 6.93
CA PHE A 56 3.98 -1.34 8.27
C PHE A 56 4.86 -2.57 8.38
N ALA A 57 5.48 -2.75 9.56
CA ALA A 57 6.05 -4.02 10.00
C ALA A 57 5.74 -4.26 11.49
N THR A 58 5.69 -5.51 11.90
CA THR A 58 5.30 -5.91 13.27
C THR A 58 6.24 -5.41 14.36
N TRP A 59 7.48 -5.12 14.03
CA TRP A 59 8.54 -4.59 14.92
C TRP A 59 8.64 -3.05 14.91
N CYS A 60 7.84 -2.36 14.09
CA CYS A 60 7.92 -0.91 13.91
C CYS A 60 7.11 -0.16 14.98
N GLY A 61 7.76 0.52 15.91
CA GLY A 61 7.13 1.28 16.98
C GLY A 61 6.14 2.36 16.51
N PRO A 62 6.55 3.31 15.65
CA PRO A 62 5.63 4.32 15.11
C PRO A 62 4.44 3.74 14.34
N CYS A 63 4.62 2.59 13.66
CA CYS A 63 3.53 1.90 12.98
C CYS A 63 2.47 1.41 13.97
N GLN A 64 2.86 1.00 15.19
CA GLN A 64 1.91 0.56 16.21
C GLN A 64 0.99 1.69 16.67
N LEU A 65 1.53 2.92 16.75
CA LEU A 65 0.74 4.12 17.10
C LEU A 65 -0.26 4.44 16.00
N GLU A 66 0.18 4.44 14.74
CA GLU A 66 -0.70 4.65 13.58
C GLU A 66 -1.83 3.61 13.52
N LEU A 67 -1.49 2.32 13.61
CA LEU A 67 -2.49 1.24 13.52
C LEU A 67 -3.48 1.25 14.71
N ALA A 68 -3.05 1.71 15.88
CA ALA A 68 -3.96 1.91 17.02
C ALA A 68 -4.97 3.04 16.74
N GLU A 69 -4.56 4.14 16.11
CA GLU A 69 -5.49 5.20 15.69
C GLU A 69 -6.40 4.73 14.54
N VAL A 70 -5.89 3.94 13.60
CA VAL A 70 -6.71 3.30 12.55
C VAL A 70 -7.82 2.46 13.17
N GLU A 71 -7.51 1.60 14.15
CA GLU A 71 -8.50 0.76 14.85
C GLU A 71 -9.52 1.59 15.62
N LYS A 72 -9.06 2.64 16.29
CA LYS A 72 -9.90 3.44 17.19
C LYS A 72 -10.83 4.41 16.46
N THR A 73 -10.36 5.04 15.39
CA THR A 73 -11.04 6.17 14.76
C THR A 73 -11.42 5.95 13.30
N LEU A 74 -10.49 5.49 12.48
CA LEU A 74 -10.70 5.38 11.04
C LEU A 74 -11.58 4.18 10.67
N TRP A 75 -11.20 2.99 11.14
CA TRP A 75 -11.86 1.76 10.74
C TRP A 75 -13.33 1.70 11.17
N PRO A 76 -13.72 2.04 12.41
CA PRO A 76 -15.14 2.09 12.80
C PRO A 76 -15.97 3.04 11.93
N LYS A 77 -15.37 4.15 11.46
CA LYS A 77 -16.04 5.16 10.65
C LYS A 77 -16.29 4.71 9.21
N TYR A 78 -15.33 3.97 8.62
CA TYR A 78 -15.36 3.70 7.17
C TYR A 78 -15.48 2.22 6.78
N LYS A 79 -15.44 1.27 7.72
CA LYS A 79 -15.45 -0.19 7.42
C LYS A 79 -16.64 -0.66 6.57
N ASP A 80 -17.80 -0.01 6.71
CA ASP A 80 -19.02 -0.37 6.00
C ASP A 80 -19.28 0.51 4.76
N ASN A 81 -18.37 1.46 4.47
CA ASN A 81 -18.49 2.32 3.29
C ASN A 81 -17.99 1.60 2.04
N LYS A 82 -18.91 1.29 1.11
CA LYS A 82 -18.61 0.58 -0.15
C LYS A 82 -17.67 1.35 -1.10
N ASN A 83 -17.56 2.68 -0.92
CA ASN A 83 -16.68 3.53 -1.71
C ASN A 83 -15.30 3.73 -1.06
N PHE A 84 -15.05 3.12 0.10
CA PHE A 84 -13.77 3.17 0.79
C PHE A 84 -13.09 1.79 0.82
N LYS A 85 -11.78 1.76 0.69
CA LYS A 85 -10.97 0.56 0.87
C LYS A 85 -9.74 0.87 1.69
N LEU A 86 -9.56 0.14 2.78
CA LEU A 86 -8.34 0.14 3.59
C LEU A 86 -7.47 -1.08 3.22
N LEU A 87 -6.20 -0.84 2.96
CA LEU A 87 -5.18 -1.86 2.74
C LEU A 87 -4.02 -1.62 3.72
N VAL A 88 -3.95 -2.44 4.76
CA VAL A 88 -2.84 -2.44 5.72
C VAL A 88 -1.88 -3.56 5.32
N ILE A 89 -0.68 -3.18 4.84
CA ILE A 89 0.26 -4.10 4.19
C ILE A 89 1.49 -4.32 5.09
N GLY A 90 1.69 -5.56 5.50
CA GLY A 90 2.83 -5.99 6.30
C GLY A 90 4.06 -6.27 5.43
N ARG A 91 4.97 -5.29 5.34
CA ARG A 91 6.24 -5.41 4.61
C ARG A 91 7.10 -6.52 5.20
N GLU A 92 7.54 -7.47 4.36
CA GLU A 92 8.39 -8.61 4.76
C GLU A 92 7.69 -9.58 5.73
N HIS A 93 6.35 -9.66 5.67
CA HIS A 93 5.56 -10.58 6.49
C HIS A 93 4.71 -11.50 5.62
N THR A 94 4.59 -12.75 6.06
CA THR A 94 3.65 -13.74 5.53
C THR A 94 2.28 -13.61 6.22
N ASP A 95 1.25 -14.31 5.69
CA ASP A 95 -0.04 -14.44 6.38
C ASP A 95 0.12 -15.02 7.79
N ALA A 96 1.01 -16.01 7.97
CA ALA A 96 1.26 -16.62 9.28
C ALA A 96 1.85 -15.63 10.29
N ASP A 97 2.81 -14.79 9.87
CA ASP A 97 3.39 -13.73 10.71
C ASP A 97 2.33 -12.72 11.14
N LEU A 98 1.49 -12.29 10.19
CA LEU A 98 0.43 -11.31 10.45
C LEU A 98 -0.69 -11.89 11.31
N THR A 99 -1.05 -13.15 11.14
CA THR A 99 -2.02 -13.85 11.99
C THR A 99 -1.52 -13.90 13.43
N LYS A 100 -0.28 -14.38 13.65
CA LYS A 100 0.34 -14.43 15.00
C LYS A 100 0.46 -13.03 15.62
N TYR A 101 0.77 -12.02 14.83
CA TYR A 101 0.79 -10.64 15.29
C TYR A 101 -0.61 -10.18 15.70
N ASN A 102 -1.63 -10.45 14.90
CA ASN A 102 -2.99 -10.00 15.15
C ASN A 102 -3.69 -10.75 16.30
N GLU A 103 -3.26 -11.97 16.64
CA GLU A 103 -3.70 -12.65 17.87
C GLU A 103 -3.47 -11.82 19.12
N ARG A 104 -2.40 -11.01 19.14
CA ARG A 104 -2.01 -10.14 20.26
C ARG A 104 -2.62 -8.74 20.14
N LYS A 105 -2.71 -8.20 18.91
CA LYS A 105 -3.16 -6.81 18.67
C LYS A 105 -4.66 -6.68 18.60
N LYS A 106 -5.36 -7.72 18.12
CA LYS A 106 -6.81 -7.77 17.98
C LYS A 106 -7.39 -6.67 17.08
N PHE A 107 -6.64 -6.26 16.06
CA PHE A 107 -7.16 -5.35 15.05
C PHE A 107 -8.30 -6.00 14.27
N SER A 108 -9.36 -5.24 14.02
CA SER A 108 -10.54 -5.72 13.30
C SER A 108 -10.50 -5.47 11.79
N PHE A 109 -9.50 -4.73 11.31
CA PHE A 109 -9.23 -4.52 9.88
C PHE A 109 -8.32 -5.60 9.29
N PRO A 110 -8.39 -5.83 7.96
CA PRO A 110 -7.54 -6.79 7.28
C PRO A 110 -6.06 -6.40 7.27
N LEU A 111 -5.16 -7.39 7.46
CA LEU A 111 -3.71 -7.25 7.33
C LEU A 111 -3.24 -8.09 6.14
N TYR A 112 -2.70 -7.45 5.10
CA TYR A 112 -2.25 -8.12 3.88
C TYR A 112 -0.74 -8.39 3.90
N PRO A 113 -0.28 -9.60 3.49
CA PRO A 113 1.13 -9.94 3.44
C PRO A 113 1.83 -9.33 2.22
N ASP A 114 3.09 -8.94 2.39
CA ASP A 114 4.01 -8.58 1.30
C ASP A 114 5.43 -9.13 1.62
N PRO A 115 5.59 -10.49 1.63
CA PRO A 115 6.78 -11.13 2.16
C PRO A 115 8.07 -10.82 1.38
N LYS A 116 7.95 -10.49 0.10
CA LYS A 116 9.08 -10.16 -0.77
C LYS A 116 9.21 -8.66 -1.05
N ARG A 117 8.40 -7.82 -0.42
CA ARG A 117 8.33 -6.38 -0.67
C ARG A 117 7.94 -6.02 -2.11
N GLU A 118 7.24 -6.90 -2.80
CA GLU A 118 6.87 -6.68 -4.20
C GLU A 118 5.93 -5.48 -4.35
N VAL A 119 4.97 -5.34 -3.42
CA VAL A 119 4.06 -4.19 -3.40
C VAL A 119 4.75 -2.98 -2.77
N TYR A 120 5.41 -3.14 -1.62
CA TYR A 120 6.11 -2.04 -0.95
C TYR A 120 7.09 -1.32 -1.88
N SER A 121 7.86 -2.06 -2.68
CA SER A 121 8.88 -1.51 -3.57
C SER A 121 8.33 -0.68 -4.74
N LEU A 122 7.03 -0.76 -5.02
CA LEU A 122 6.36 0.12 -6.00
C LEU A 122 6.11 1.53 -5.45
N PHE A 123 6.08 1.68 -4.14
CA PHE A 123 5.70 2.91 -3.45
C PHE A 123 6.88 3.58 -2.73
N ALA A 124 7.83 2.79 -2.20
CA ALA A 124 8.92 3.29 -1.40
C ALA A 124 10.15 2.37 -1.43
N GLU A 125 11.33 2.94 -1.22
CA GLU A 125 12.58 2.18 -1.08
C GLU A 125 12.82 1.77 0.38
N LYS A 126 12.55 2.67 1.32
CA LYS A 126 12.86 2.52 2.76
C LYS A 126 11.87 3.31 3.61
N THR A 127 11.94 3.10 4.92
CA THR A 127 11.15 3.78 5.94
C THR A 127 9.70 3.34 6.00
N ILE A 128 9.22 3.08 7.18
CA ILE A 128 7.82 2.80 7.57
C ILE A 128 7.53 3.53 8.89
N PRO A 129 6.24 3.83 9.21
CA PRO A 129 5.09 3.62 8.36
C PRO A 129 5.10 4.53 7.12
N ARG A 130 4.42 4.08 6.08
CA ARG A 130 4.13 4.87 4.89
C ARG A 130 2.64 4.83 4.64
N VAL A 131 2.07 5.99 4.40
CA VAL A 131 0.65 6.12 4.08
C VAL A 131 0.47 6.75 2.71
N TYR A 132 -0.47 6.21 1.94
CA TYR A 132 -0.87 6.73 0.64
C TYR A 132 -2.39 6.70 0.54
N LEU A 133 -2.99 7.85 0.27
CA LEU A 133 -4.42 7.99 0.06
C LEU A 133 -4.70 8.34 -1.41
N PHE A 134 -5.47 7.50 -2.07
CA PHE A 134 -5.88 7.71 -3.47
C PHE A 134 -7.36 8.04 -3.56
N GLY A 135 -7.69 8.95 -4.45
CA GLY A 135 -9.07 9.31 -4.79
C GLY A 135 -9.76 8.28 -5.69
N LYS A 136 -11.04 8.47 -5.95
CA LYS A 136 -11.86 7.61 -6.82
C LYS A 136 -11.33 7.51 -8.26
N ASP A 137 -10.60 8.51 -8.71
CA ASP A 137 -9.90 8.55 -10.01
C ASP A 137 -8.56 7.81 -10.01
N GLY A 138 -8.14 7.27 -8.86
CA GLY A 138 -6.87 6.57 -8.67
C GLY A 138 -5.66 7.50 -8.57
N LYS A 139 -5.86 8.80 -8.34
CA LYS A 139 -4.78 9.77 -8.14
C LYS A 139 -4.45 9.92 -6.66
N LEU A 140 -3.15 10.07 -6.36
CA LEU A 140 -2.67 10.31 -5.00
C LEU A 140 -3.16 11.67 -4.51
N LEU A 141 -3.85 11.68 -3.38
CA LEU A 141 -4.37 12.87 -2.71
C LEU A 141 -3.51 13.28 -1.51
N HIS A 142 -2.96 12.29 -0.79
CA HIS A 142 -2.14 12.50 0.41
C HIS A 142 -1.12 11.38 0.57
N SER A 143 0.06 11.72 1.09
CA SER A 143 1.04 10.72 1.54
C SER A 143 1.80 11.22 2.75
N SER A 144 2.20 10.30 3.62
CA SER A 144 3.03 10.61 4.79
C SER A 144 4.12 9.56 5.04
N ILE A 145 5.16 9.99 5.76
CA ILE A 145 6.30 9.17 6.18
C ILE A 145 6.42 9.28 7.68
N GLY A 146 6.39 8.13 8.37
CA GLY A 146 6.31 8.12 9.82
C GLY A 146 4.89 8.43 10.30
N TYR A 147 4.70 8.43 11.62
CA TYR A 147 3.41 8.75 12.22
C TYR A 147 3.50 10.06 13.00
N LYS A 148 2.60 10.98 12.66
CA LYS A 148 2.29 12.20 13.42
C LYS A 148 0.77 12.35 13.46
N LYS A 149 0.27 12.77 14.62
CA LYS A 149 -1.18 12.91 14.83
C LYS A 149 -1.81 13.93 13.87
N GLU A 150 -1.11 15.03 13.63
CA GLU A 150 -1.55 16.10 12.74
C GLU A 150 -1.68 15.62 11.28
N ASP A 151 -0.71 14.82 10.81
CA ASP A 151 -0.74 14.23 9.47
C ASP A 151 -1.89 13.22 9.35
N PHE A 152 -2.16 12.45 10.41
CA PHE A 152 -3.27 11.51 10.47
C PHE A 152 -4.62 12.24 10.42
N ASP A 153 -4.78 13.33 11.17
CA ASP A 153 -6.01 14.13 11.19
C ASP A 153 -6.27 14.77 9.82
N HIS A 154 -5.25 15.33 9.19
CA HIS A 154 -5.34 15.87 7.83
C HIS A 154 -5.70 14.79 6.79
N MET A 155 -5.14 13.60 6.93
CA MET A 155 -5.54 12.45 6.10
C MET A 155 -7.02 12.11 6.28
N MET A 156 -7.53 12.11 7.52
CA MET A 156 -8.95 11.85 7.81
C MET A 156 -9.87 12.88 7.14
N GLU A 157 -9.53 14.17 7.20
CA GLU A 157 -10.27 15.23 6.50
C GLU A 157 -10.23 15.03 4.98
N THR A 158 -9.08 14.63 4.43
CA THR A 158 -8.93 14.35 3.00
C THR A 158 -9.80 13.16 2.57
N ILE A 159 -9.92 12.12 3.39
CA ILE A 159 -10.83 10.99 3.13
C ILE A 159 -12.29 11.47 3.07
N GLU A 160 -12.72 12.30 4.04
CA GLU A 160 -14.10 12.84 4.08
C GLU A 160 -14.44 13.62 2.82
N ASN A 161 -13.53 14.46 2.38
CA ASN A 161 -13.72 15.29 1.19
C ASN A 161 -13.70 14.48 -0.13
N ALA A 162 -13.06 13.30 -0.13
CA ALA A 162 -12.95 12.44 -1.32
C ALA A 162 -14.11 11.44 -1.46
N LEU A 163 -14.85 11.13 -0.39
CA LEU A 163 -15.96 10.18 -0.38
C LEU A 163 -17.27 10.78 -0.91
#